data_6adc640c7141dddfb1e7c39278aa9eb5
#
_entry.id   6adc640c7141dddfb1e7c39278aa9eb5
#
_cell.length_a   1.000
_cell.length_b   1.000
_cell.length_c   1.000
_cell.angle_alpha   90.00
_cell.angle_beta   90.00
_cell.angle_gamma   90.00
#
_symmetry.space_group_name_H-M   'P 1'
#
loop_
_entity.id
_entity.type
_entity.pdbx_description
1 polymer ?
#
loop_
_entity_poly.entity_id
_entity_poly.type
_entity_poly.pdbx_seq_one_letter_code
_entity_poly.pdbx_strand_id
1 'polypeptide(L)'
;MLQQTWEQRKFSELFEYERPDAYIVQSDFYCDEYNVPVLTANKAFILGYTNEDCTYNKPSIIFDDFTLDRKYVDFPYMLKSSAIKILTAKEHHNLRFLFERLNSTRFEVLGHARHYISVVQNTSTLCPTLDEENCISTILTKVDNLITLHQRKLEHLQLLKKALLQQLFV
;
A
#
# COMPACT_ATOMS: atom_id res chain seq x y z
N MET A 1 -34.31 -6.61 -10.36
CA MET A 1 -32.95 -6.35 -9.85
C MET A 1 -32.64 -4.90 -10.11
N LEU A 2 -32.54 -4.05 -9.10
CA LEU A 2 -32.09 -2.68 -9.26
C LEU A 2 -30.60 -2.78 -9.64
N GLN A 3 -30.26 -2.42 -10.87
CA GLN A 3 -28.89 -2.20 -11.28
C GLN A 3 -28.39 -0.99 -10.47
N GLN A 4 -27.67 -1.26 -9.36
CA GLN A 4 -26.99 -0.22 -8.63
C GLN A 4 -25.86 0.31 -9.52
N THR A 5 -26.04 1.50 -10.08
CA THR A 5 -25.04 2.14 -10.92
C THR A 5 -23.95 2.68 -10.02
N TRP A 6 -22.69 2.34 -10.29
CA TRP A 6 -21.54 2.93 -9.64
C TRP A 6 -21.53 4.44 -9.88
N GLU A 7 -21.29 5.22 -8.83
CA GLU A 7 -21.22 6.66 -8.89
C GLU A 7 -19.82 7.16 -9.24
N GLN A 8 -19.76 8.19 -10.05
CA GLN A 8 -18.49 8.86 -10.36
C GLN A 8 -18.10 9.79 -9.22
N ARG A 9 -16.92 9.58 -8.64
CA ARG A 9 -16.36 10.35 -7.54
C ARG A 9 -14.92 10.75 -7.83
N LYS A 10 -14.47 11.91 -7.36
CA LYS A 10 -13.05 12.28 -7.39
C LYS A 10 -12.31 11.61 -6.26
N PHE A 11 -11.01 11.29 -6.45
CA PHE A 11 -10.20 10.78 -5.36
C PHE A 11 -10.09 11.73 -4.17
N SER A 12 -10.21 13.03 -4.37
CA SER A 12 -10.31 14.02 -3.28
C SER A 12 -11.55 13.87 -2.40
N GLU A 13 -12.61 13.25 -2.92
CA GLU A 13 -13.84 12.96 -2.16
C GLU A 13 -13.75 11.65 -1.38
N LEU A 14 -12.83 10.76 -1.76
CA LEU A 14 -12.69 9.40 -1.25
C LEU A 14 -11.60 9.28 -0.19
N PHE A 15 -10.51 10.06 -0.34
CA PHE A 15 -9.36 10.00 0.56
C PHE A 15 -9.24 11.25 1.42
N GLU A 16 -8.87 11.03 2.68
CA GLU A 16 -8.19 12.02 3.49
C GLU A 16 -6.69 11.94 3.24
N TYR A 17 -6.05 13.09 3.22
CA TYR A 17 -4.62 13.23 2.99
C TYR A 17 -3.94 13.81 4.22
N GLU A 18 -2.93 13.13 4.72
CA GLU A 18 -2.10 13.58 5.82
C GLU A 18 -0.64 13.73 5.38
N ARG A 19 0.01 14.82 5.84
CA ARG A 19 1.44 15.00 5.65
C ARG A 19 2.20 14.10 6.62
N PRO A 20 3.31 13.52 6.18
CA PRO A 20 4.06 12.57 6.99
C PRO A 20 4.97 13.21 8.03
N ASP A 21 5.03 14.55 8.15
CA ASP A 21 6.09 15.29 8.83
C ASP A 21 6.33 14.79 10.28
N ALA A 22 5.27 14.41 10.99
CA ALA A 22 5.36 13.86 12.36
C ALA A 22 5.88 12.42 12.43
N TYR A 23 5.89 11.69 11.32
CA TYR A 23 6.20 10.26 11.24
C TYR A 23 7.47 9.97 10.44
N ILE A 24 8.24 11.01 10.12
CA ILE A 24 9.52 10.85 9.41
C ILE A 24 10.61 10.52 10.43
N VAL A 25 11.31 9.39 10.17
CA VAL A 25 12.46 9.00 10.97
C VAL A 25 13.57 10.06 10.92
N GLN A 26 14.13 10.38 12.06
CA GLN A 26 15.19 11.39 12.18
C GLN A 26 16.59 10.79 11.96
N SER A 27 16.77 9.53 12.37
CA SER A 27 18.03 8.82 12.23
C SER A 27 18.11 8.06 10.89
N ASP A 28 19.31 7.98 10.33
CA ASP A 28 19.63 7.09 9.20
C ASP A 28 20.20 5.74 9.67
N PHE A 29 20.26 5.53 10.98
CA PHE A 29 20.72 4.27 11.56
C PHE A 29 19.54 3.31 11.74
N TYR A 30 19.63 2.16 11.10
CA TYR A 30 18.65 1.08 11.19
C TYR A 30 19.29 -0.17 11.78
N CYS A 31 18.53 -0.91 12.62
CA CYS A 31 18.99 -2.13 13.23
C CYS A 31 17.87 -3.19 13.20
N ASP A 32 18.20 -4.41 12.81
CA ASP A 32 17.24 -5.51 12.72
C ASP A 32 16.66 -5.95 14.08
N GLU A 33 17.27 -5.52 15.19
CA GLU A 33 16.76 -5.75 16.54
C GLU A 33 15.62 -4.79 16.93
N TYR A 34 15.40 -3.73 16.16
CA TYR A 34 14.33 -2.78 16.40
C TYR A 34 13.01 -3.25 15.79
N ASN A 35 11.87 -2.74 16.29
CA ASN A 35 10.57 -3.27 15.96
C ASN A 35 9.74 -2.39 15.00
N VAL A 36 10.10 -1.12 14.83
CA VAL A 36 9.33 -0.18 14.02
C VAL A 36 9.93 -0.11 12.61
N PRO A 37 9.23 -0.60 11.58
CA PRO A 37 9.73 -0.54 10.20
C PRO A 37 9.70 0.90 9.66
N VAL A 38 10.77 1.25 8.95
CA VAL A 38 10.87 2.50 8.19
C VAL A 38 10.56 2.22 6.74
N LEU A 39 9.49 2.83 6.22
CA LEU A 39 8.93 2.51 4.92
C LEU A 39 9.24 3.56 3.85
N THR A 40 9.27 3.07 2.62
CA THR A 40 9.12 3.86 1.40
C THR A 40 8.01 3.28 0.53
N ALA A 41 7.48 4.07 -0.40
CA ALA A 41 6.52 3.56 -1.37
C ALA A 41 7.19 2.79 -2.53
N ASN A 42 8.52 2.85 -2.66
CA ASN A 42 9.32 2.29 -3.76
C ASN A 42 9.50 0.77 -3.63
N LYS A 43 10.35 0.20 -4.51
CA LYS A 43 10.65 -1.26 -4.55
C LYS A 43 11.20 -1.80 -3.24
N ALA A 44 12.08 -1.06 -2.56
CA ALA A 44 12.58 -1.41 -1.24
C ALA A 44 11.58 -0.94 -0.16
N PHE A 45 10.43 -1.59 -0.08
CA PHE A 45 9.31 -1.20 0.78
C PHE A 45 9.71 -0.96 2.24
N ILE A 46 10.49 -1.85 2.84
CA ILE A 46 11.08 -1.70 4.17
C ILE A 46 12.56 -1.39 3.98
N LEU A 47 13.02 -0.25 4.47
CA LEU A 47 14.44 0.14 4.46
C LEU A 47 15.23 -0.44 5.63
N GLY A 48 14.56 -0.70 6.74
CA GLY A 48 15.12 -1.20 7.99
C GLY A 48 14.19 -0.90 9.15
N TYR A 49 14.67 -1.03 10.37
CA TYR A 49 13.88 -0.84 11.57
C TYR A 49 14.52 0.21 12.48
N THR A 50 13.68 0.96 13.19
CA THR A 50 14.07 2.02 14.13
C THR A 50 13.45 1.78 15.51
N ASN A 51 14.02 2.41 16.53
CA ASN A 51 13.46 2.48 17.89
C ASN A 51 12.80 3.83 18.21
N GLU A 52 12.60 4.68 17.21
CA GLU A 52 11.89 5.94 17.38
C GLU A 52 10.40 5.72 17.64
N ASP A 53 9.77 6.60 18.46
CA ASP A 53 8.42 6.37 19.00
C ASP A 53 7.28 6.98 18.16
N CYS A 54 7.59 7.89 17.23
CA CYS A 54 6.57 8.62 16.47
C CYS A 54 6.00 7.80 15.31
N THR A 55 5.30 6.71 15.61
CA THR A 55 4.74 5.79 14.63
C THR A 55 3.36 6.19 14.15
N TYR A 56 3.09 5.96 12.86
CA TYR A 56 1.73 5.98 12.33
C TYR A 56 1.06 4.61 12.53
N ASN A 57 -0.11 4.59 13.20
CA ASN A 57 -0.70 3.35 13.72
C ASN A 57 -2.03 2.96 13.05
N LYS A 58 -2.50 3.74 12.06
CA LYS A 58 -3.77 3.45 11.38
C LYS A 58 -3.52 2.76 10.04
N PRO A 59 -4.43 1.89 9.57
CA PRO A 59 -4.40 1.40 8.21
C PRO A 59 -4.40 2.57 7.22
N SER A 60 -3.49 2.54 6.26
CA SER A 60 -3.28 3.66 5.34
C SER A 60 -2.65 3.21 4.02
N ILE A 61 -2.67 4.08 3.05
CA ILE A 61 -1.92 3.94 1.81
C ILE A 61 -0.78 4.95 1.86
N ILE A 62 0.46 4.48 1.78
CA ILE A 62 1.59 5.35 1.52
C ILE A 62 1.74 5.56 0.02
N PHE A 63 1.84 6.80 -0.39
CA PHE A 63 1.85 7.22 -1.80
C PHE A 63 3.04 8.14 -2.06
N ASP A 64 3.91 7.77 -3.01
CA ASP A 64 5.02 8.62 -3.41
C ASP A 64 4.56 9.67 -4.43
N ASP A 65 4.76 10.93 -4.09
CA ASP A 65 4.27 12.09 -4.82
C ASP A 65 4.98 12.31 -6.17
N PHE A 66 6.13 11.65 -6.38
CA PHE A 66 6.93 11.79 -7.60
C PHE A 66 6.84 10.57 -8.53
N THR A 67 6.91 9.36 -7.95
CA THR A 67 6.92 8.11 -8.72
C THR A 67 5.52 7.52 -8.92
N LEU A 68 4.51 8.02 -8.19
CA LEU A 68 3.16 7.46 -8.10
C LEU A 68 3.12 6.04 -7.52
N ASP A 69 4.24 5.56 -6.98
CA ASP A 69 4.27 4.28 -6.26
C ASP A 69 3.40 4.35 -5.01
N ARG A 70 2.74 3.26 -4.70
CA ARG A 70 1.79 3.18 -3.59
C ARG A 70 1.79 1.81 -2.95
N LYS A 71 1.63 1.78 -1.63
CA LYS A 71 1.56 0.56 -0.84
C LYS A 71 0.45 0.68 0.21
N TYR A 72 -0.28 -0.40 0.40
CA TYR A 72 -1.22 -0.54 1.51
C TYR A 72 -0.45 -0.99 2.74
N VAL A 73 -0.71 -0.35 3.89
CA VAL A 73 -0.05 -0.64 5.16
C VAL A 73 -1.11 -0.73 6.26
N ASP A 74 -1.11 -1.81 7.00
CA ASP A 74 -2.03 -2.08 8.11
C ASP A 74 -1.32 -2.42 9.44
N PHE A 75 -0.05 -2.07 9.53
CA PHE A 75 0.78 -2.21 10.73
C PHE A 75 1.46 -0.87 11.08
N PRO A 76 1.92 -0.67 12.35
CA PRO A 76 2.63 0.55 12.75
C PRO A 76 3.94 0.74 11.97
N TYR A 77 4.21 1.99 11.56
CA TYR A 77 5.38 2.30 10.76
C TYR A 77 5.87 3.74 10.94
N MET A 78 7.09 4.01 10.51
CA MET A 78 7.62 5.35 10.24
C MET A 78 7.98 5.49 8.75
N LEU A 79 8.17 6.70 8.30
CA LEU A 79 8.45 7.01 6.90
C LEU A 79 9.84 7.61 6.73
N LYS A 80 10.46 7.37 5.56
CA LYS A 80 11.79 7.91 5.25
C LYS A 80 11.75 9.35 4.74
N SER A 81 10.68 9.75 4.05
CA SER A 81 10.70 10.98 3.27
C SER A 81 9.36 11.73 3.28
N SER A 82 9.44 13.06 3.26
CA SER A 82 8.29 13.95 3.07
C SER A 82 7.66 13.89 1.67
N ALA A 83 8.31 13.22 0.71
CA ALA A 83 7.74 12.94 -0.60
C ALA A 83 6.56 11.95 -0.52
N ILE A 84 6.53 11.13 0.53
CA ILE A 84 5.44 10.16 0.75
C ILE A 84 4.25 10.88 1.38
N LYS A 85 3.06 10.53 0.93
CA LYS A 85 1.79 10.99 1.46
C LYS A 85 1.07 9.83 2.13
N ILE A 86 0.38 10.12 3.24
CA ILE A 86 -0.44 9.15 3.95
C ILE A 86 -1.89 9.40 3.52
N LEU A 87 -2.53 8.38 2.96
CA LEU A 87 -3.93 8.45 2.53
C LEU A 87 -4.75 7.48 3.36
N THR A 88 -5.85 7.98 3.91
CA THR A 88 -6.86 7.17 4.59
C THR A 88 -8.21 7.31 3.89
N ALA A 89 -9.08 6.33 4.04
CA ALA A 89 -10.42 6.42 3.49
C ALA A 89 -11.26 7.43 4.30
N LYS A 90 -12.02 8.26 3.60
CA LYS A 90 -13.09 9.05 4.23
C LYS A 90 -14.21 8.14 4.73
N GLU A 91 -15.06 8.69 5.60
CA GLU A 91 -16.22 7.98 6.11
C GLU A 91 -17.05 7.35 4.98
N HIS A 92 -17.58 6.17 5.25
CA HIS A 92 -18.39 5.38 4.32
C HIS A 92 -17.66 4.81 3.10
N HIS A 93 -16.31 4.67 3.19
CA HIS A 93 -15.51 4.01 2.15
C HIS A 93 -14.58 2.96 2.73
N ASN A 94 -14.32 1.90 1.96
CA ASN A 94 -13.39 0.85 2.31
C ASN A 94 -11.99 1.14 1.78
N LEU A 95 -11.01 1.33 2.67
CA LEU A 95 -9.63 1.68 2.28
C LEU A 95 -8.99 0.66 1.35
N ARG A 96 -9.23 -0.64 1.56
CA ARG A 96 -8.68 -1.70 0.71
C ARG A 96 -9.27 -1.65 -0.70
N PHE A 97 -10.57 -1.43 -0.83
CA PHE A 97 -11.21 -1.20 -2.12
C PHE A 97 -10.62 0.02 -2.83
N LEU A 98 -10.51 1.14 -2.11
CA LEU A 98 -9.93 2.36 -2.67
C LEU A 98 -8.48 2.20 -3.10
N PHE A 99 -7.69 1.39 -2.41
CA PHE A 99 -6.33 1.04 -2.82
C PHE A 99 -6.31 0.35 -4.19
N GLU A 100 -7.19 -0.62 -4.42
CA GLU A 100 -7.27 -1.31 -5.70
C GLU A 100 -7.81 -0.38 -6.81
N ARG A 101 -8.75 0.50 -6.49
CA ARG A 101 -9.19 1.54 -7.43
C ARG A 101 -8.06 2.48 -7.81
N LEU A 102 -7.27 2.91 -6.83
CA LEU A 102 -6.09 3.72 -7.06
C LEU A 102 -5.05 2.98 -7.93
N ASN A 103 -4.86 1.67 -7.71
CA ASN A 103 -3.95 0.82 -8.50
C ASN A 103 -4.41 0.61 -9.94
N SER A 104 -5.71 0.45 -10.15
CA SER A 104 -6.30 0.24 -11.47
C SER A 104 -6.42 1.52 -12.30
N THR A 105 -6.28 2.69 -11.67
CA THR A 105 -6.37 3.99 -12.35
C THR A 105 -5.01 4.39 -12.91
N ARG A 106 -4.99 4.77 -14.19
CA ARG A 106 -3.80 5.35 -14.84
C ARG A 106 -3.80 6.84 -14.62
N PHE A 107 -2.67 7.35 -14.15
CA PHE A 107 -2.45 8.78 -13.95
C PHE A 107 -1.46 9.32 -14.97
N GLU A 108 -1.67 10.55 -15.40
CA GLU A 108 -0.73 11.26 -16.24
C GLU A 108 0.45 11.74 -15.39
N VAL A 109 1.67 11.46 -15.86
CA VAL A 109 2.90 11.89 -15.17
C VAL A 109 3.35 13.23 -15.72
N LEU A 110 3.31 14.25 -14.89
CA LEU A 110 3.65 15.64 -15.25
C LEU A 110 5.11 15.98 -14.87
N GLY A 111 6.09 15.26 -15.41
CA GLY A 111 7.51 15.48 -15.14
C GLY A 111 7.86 15.36 -13.65
N HIS A 112 8.57 16.35 -13.07
CA HIS A 112 8.97 16.38 -11.66
C HIS A 112 7.94 17.07 -10.74
N ALA A 113 6.67 17.14 -11.13
CA ALA A 113 5.62 17.74 -10.31
C ALA A 113 5.20 16.84 -9.14
N ARG A 114 4.60 17.44 -8.11
CA ARG A 114 3.90 16.71 -7.05
C ARG A 114 2.54 16.27 -7.57
N HIS A 115 2.38 14.97 -7.80
CA HIS A 115 1.24 14.43 -8.55
C HIS A 115 -0.02 14.26 -7.73
N TYR A 116 0.08 14.07 -6.40
CA TYR A 116 -1.12 13.80 -5.61
C TYR A 116 -2.14 14.94 -5.70
N ILE A 117 -1.71 16.17 -5.40
CA ILE A 117 -2.61 17.35 -5.41
C ILE A 117 -2.99 17.77 -6.82
N SER A 118 -2.03 17.73 -7.76
CA SER A 118 -2.26 18.25 -9.12
C SER A 118 -3.04 17.30 -10.00
N VAL A 119 -2.86 15.99 -9.86
CA VAL A 119 -3.41 14.97 -10.75
C VAL A 119 -4.36 14.03 -10.02
N VAL A 120 -3.87 13.32 -8.99
CA VAL A 120 -4.62 12.22 -8.36
C VAL A 120 -5.92 12.71 -7.74
N GLN A 121 -5.89 13.75 -6.93
CA GLN A 121 -7.09 14.30 -6.27
C GLN A 121 -8.19 14.69 -7.25
N ASN A 122 -7.82 15.16 -8.43
CA ASN A 122 -8.76 15.65 -9.45
C ASN A 122 -9.25 14.55 -10.40
N THR A 123 -8.60 13.39 -10.39
CA THR A 123 -9.01 12.25 -11.22
C THR A 123 -10.27 11.62 -10.64
N SER A 124 -11.23 11.33 -11.52
CA SER A 124 -12.48 10.67 -11.16
C SER A 124 -12.38 9.16 -11.33
N THR A 125 -13.06 8.44 -10.46
CA THR A 125 -13.20 6.99 -10.50
C THR A 125 -14.65 6.60 -10.21
N LEU A 126 -14.99 5.35 -10.49
CA LEU A 126 -16.32 4.81 -10.19
C LEU A 126 -16.29 4.09 -8.83
N CYS A 127 -17.25 4.40 -7.97
CA CYS A 127 -17.42 3.81 -6.64
C CYS A 127 -18.81 3.20 -6.52
N PRO A 128 -18.91 1.97 -6.05
CA PRO A 128 -20.17 1.33 -5.67
C PRO A 128 -20.63 1.78 -4.29
N THR A 129 -21.63 1.12 -3.74
CA THR A 129 -22.02 1.27 -2.32
C THR A 129 -20.96 0.67 -1.40
N LEU A 130 -20.93 1.12 -0.13
CA LEU A 130 -20.01 0.60 0.88
C LEU A 130 -20.12 -0.93 1.05
N ASP A 131 -21.32 -1.50 1.00
CA ASP A 131 -21.53 -2.95 1.11
C ASP A 131 -20.86 -3.70 -0.04
N GLU A 132 -20.93 -3.16 -1.25
CA GLU A 132 -20.28 -3.72 -2.42
C GLU A 132 -18.75 -3.53 -2.36
N GLU A 133 -18.26 -2.37 -1.89
CA GLU A 133 -16.84 -2.14 -1.62
C GLU A 133 -16.28 -3.20 -0.64
N ASN A 134 -17.01 -3.47 0.45
CA ASN A 134 -16.64 -4.46 1.45
C ASN A 134 -16.62 -5.88 0.87
N CYS A 135 -17.60 -6.21 0.05
CA CYS A 135 -17.65 -7.51 -0.63
C CYS A 135 -16.45 -7.70 -1.58
N ILE A 136 -16.18 -6.70 -2.42
CA ILE A 136 -15.04 -6.71 -3.36
C ILE A 136 -13.71 -6.81 -2.59
N SER A 137 -13.52 -6.01 -1.54
CA SER A 137 -12.33 -6.05 -0.70
C SER A 137 -12.10 -7.40 -0.07
N THR A 138 -13.16 -8.05 0.41
CA THR A 138 -13.08 -9.39 1.00
C THR A 138 -12.62 -10.42 -0.02
N ILE A 139 -13.13 -10.35 -1.24
CA ILE A 139 -12.73 -11.26 -2.33
C ILE A 139 -11.26 -11.05 -2.67
N LEU A 140 -10.84 -9.79 -2.88
CA LEU A 140 -9.46 -9.46 -3.25
C LEU A 140 -8.47 -9.86 -2.16
N THR A 141 -8.79 -9.62 -0.88
CA THR A 141 -7.97 -10.06 0.25
C THR A 141 -7.79 -11.58 0.29
N LYS A 142 -8.87 -12.36 0.01
CA LYS A 142 -8.76 -13.81 -0.08
C LYS A 142 -7.85 -14.25 -1.23
N VAL A 143 -7.93 -13.59 -2.38
CA VAL A 143 -7.06 -13.88 -3.54
C VAL A 143 -5.59 -13.59 -3.18
N ASP A 144 -5.29 -12.46 -2.55
CA ASP A 144 -3.92 -12.11 -2.14
C ASP A 144 -3.35 -13.11 -1.13
N ASN A 145 -4.18 -13.56 -0.18
CA ASN A 145 -3.79 -14.59 0.78
C ASN A 145 -3.47 -15.92 0.07
N LEU A 146 -4.26 -16.31 -0.93
CA LEU A 146 -3.99 -17.49 -1.74
C LEU A 146 -2.70 -17.35 -2.54
N ILE A 147 -2.47 -16.21 -3.18
CA ILE A 147 -1.22 -15.92 -3.90
C ILE A 147 -0.02 -16.07 -2.96
N THR A 148 -0.08 -15.42 -1.79
CA THR A 148 1.00 -15.48 -0.79
C THR A 148 1.27 -16.92 -0.31
N LEU A 149 0.22 -17.69 -0.05
CA LEU A 149 0.33 -19.09 0.36
C LEU A 149 1.00 -19.94 -0.73
N HIS A 150 0.59 -19.75 -1.98
CA HIS A 150 1.17 -20.49 -3.10
C HIS A 150 2.63 -20.12 -3.37
N GLN A 151 2.99 -18.85 -3.22
CA GLN A 151 4.38 -18.39 -3.32
C GLN A 151 5.27 -19.06 -2.27
N ARG A 152 4.85 -19.05 -1.00
CA ARG A 152 5.57 -19.74 0.09
C ARG A 152 5.72 -21.24 -0.17
N LYS A 153 4.67 -21.89 -0.68
CA LYS A 153 4.72 -23.32 -1.05
C LYS A 153 5.69 -23.57 -2.19
N LEU A 154 5.73 -22.70 -3.19
CA LEU A 154 6.67 -22.79 -4.32
C LEU A 154 8.11 -22.65 -3.83
N GLU A 155 8.41 -21.66 -2.99
CA GLU A 155 9.74 -21.45 -2.40
C GLU A 155 10.18 -22.69 -1.60
N HIS A 156 9.28 -23.24 -0.77
CA HIS A 156 9.58 -24.46 -0.02
C HIS A 156 9.92 -25.66 -0.92
N LEU A 157 9.14 -25.87 -1.99
CA LEU A 157 9.39 -26.93 -2.96
C LEU A 157 10.71 -26.73 -3.73
N GLN A 158 11.07 -25.49 -4.03
CA GLN A 158 12.35 -25.16 -4.66
C GLN A 158 13.53 -25.48 -3.73
N LEU A 159 13.42 -25.15 -2.43
CA LEU A 159 14.42 -25.47 -1.43
C LEU A 159 14.55 -27.00 -1.26
N LEU A 160 13.44 -27.72 -1.18
CA LEU A 160 13.42 -29.18 -1.10
C LEU A 160 14.08 -29.81 -2.34
N LYS A 161 13.75 -29.35 -3.53
CA LYS A 161 14.41 -29.80 -4.78
C LYS A 161 15.91 -29.58 -4.72
N LYS A 162 16.36 -28.41 -4.27
CA LYS A 162 17.79 -28.08 -4.13
C LYS A 162 18.49 -29.05 -3.16
N ALA A 163 17.89 -29.30 -2.01
CA ALA A 163 18.45 -30.22 -1.01
C ALA A 163 18.55 -31.66 -1.54
N LEU A 164 17.50 -32.15 -2.22
CA LEU A 164 17.53 -33.50 -2.83
C LEU A 164 18.59 -33.62 -3.91
N LEU A 165 18.75 -32.59 -4.78
CA LEU A 165 19.82 -32.60 -5.78
C LEU A 165 21.22 -32.67 -5.14
N GLN A 166 21.45 -31.96 -4.04
CA GLN A 166 22.70 -32.00 -3.30
C GLN A 166 22.96 -33.37 -2.69
N GLN A 167 21.93 -34.09 -2.25
CA GLN A 167 22.07 -35.44 -1.69
C GLN A 167 22.28 -36.53 -2.75
N LEU A 168 21.70 -36.36 -3.94
CA LEU A 168 21.73 -37.35 -5.02
C LEU A 168 22.99 -37.28 -5.88
N PHE A 169 23.65 -36.12 -5.91
CA PHE A 169 24.82 -35.89 -6.79
C PHE A 169 26.11 -35.52 -6.03
N VAL A 170 26.21 -35.91 -4.78
CA VAL A 170 27.46 -35.86 -3.99
C VAL A 170 28.24 -37.15 -4.11
#